data_c1b64213ab4ea8ed2dbbca41a2499fbe
#
_entry.id   c1b64213ab4ea8ed2dbbca41a2499fbe
#
_cell.length_a   1.000
_cell.length_b   1.000
_cell.length_c   1.000
_cell.angle_alpha   90.00
_cell.angle_beta   90.00
_cell.angle_gamma   90.00
#
_symmetry.space_group_name_H-M   'P 1'
#
loop_
_entity.id
_entity.type
_entity.pdbx_description
1 polymer ?
#
loop_
_entity_poly.entity_id
_entity_poly.type
_entity_poly.pdbx_seq_one_letter_code
_entity_poly.pdbx_strand_id
1 'polypeptide(L)'
;MFEEYMKRLDVPLNKSIGQLSKGMKMKLSIICALSHRPQILILDEATTGLDPVVRDEILDIFLEFIQDEEHSILFSTHITSDIQKVADYVILIHNGKIIFEEKKDDLIYNYGIIRCKKSEFNTVSPDDYVCCRETNLSVECLIHDKVAAKKRYQNLIIDNASIEDIMLFYIKGGVK
;
A
#
# COMPACT_ATOMS: atom_id res chain seq x y z
N MET A 1 27.63 12.67 -6.40
CA MET A 1 26.26 12.26 -6.06
C MET A 1 25.32 12.31 -7.27
N PHE A 2 24.99 13.48 -7.92
CA PHE A 2 24.10 13.53 -9.09
C PHE A 2 24.57 12.63 -10.23
N GLU A 3 25.81 12.80 -10.73
CA GLU A 3 26.36 11.97 -11.82
C GLU A 3 26.46 10.48 -11.45
N GLU A 4 26.71 10.17 -10.21
CA GLU A 4 26.75 8.81 -9.67
C GLU A 4 25.36 8.14 -9.76
N TYR A 5 24.30 8.83 -9.32
CA TYR A 5 22.93 8.34 -9.47
C TYR A 5 22.52 8.25 -10.95
N MET A 6 22.89 9.22 -11.79
CA MET A 6 22.63 9.16 -13.24
C MET A 6 23.21 7.90 -13.86
N LYS A 7 24.46 7.58 -13.50
CA LYS A 7 25.14 6.37 -13.97
C LYS A 7 24.50 5.10 -13.41
N ARG A 8 24.19 5.09 -12.11
CA ARG A 8 23.60 3.93 -11.41
C ARG A 8 22.23 3.56 -11.98
N LEU A 9 21.41 4.56 -12.31
CA LEU A 9 20.04 4.38 -12.80
C LEU A 9 19.95 4.36 -14.33
N ASP A 10 21.08 4.36 -15.02
CA ASP A 10 21.17 4.34 -16.48
C ASP A 10 20.38 5.46 -17.17
N VAL A 11 20.50 6.68 -16.62
CA VAL A 11 19.89 7.87 -17.21
C VAL A 11 20.95 8.61 -18.04
N PRO A 12 20.78 8.74 -19.37
CA PRO A 12 21.80 9.30 -20.24
C PRO A 12 21.96 10.80 -20.06
N LEU A 13 23.21 11.26 -19.81
CA LEU A 13 23.56 12.68 -19.63
C LEU A 13 23.51 13.51 -20.92
N ASN A 14 23.59 12.86 -22.08
CA ASN A 14 23.70 13.50 -23.40
C ASN A 14 22.36 13.70 -24.13
N LYS A 15 21.23 13.35 -23.48
CA LYS A 15 19.88 13.54 -24.05
C LYS A 15 19.18 14.72 -23.40
N SER A 16 18.41 15.42 -24.20
CA SER A 16 17.48 16.43 -23.67
C SER A 16 16.32 15.76 -22.91
N ILE A 17 15.73 16.43 -21.92
CA ILE A 17 14.61 15.91 -21.13
C ILE A 17 13.44 15.44 -22.02
N GLY A 18 13.20 16.13 -23.15
CA GLY A 18 12.16 15.74 -24.10
C GLY A 18 12.37 14.37 -24.74
N GLN A 19 13.62 13.91 -24.85
CA GLN A 19 13.99 12.62 -25.44
C GLN A 19 14.00 11.45 -24.43
N LEU A 20 13.82 11.75 -23.14
CA LEU A 20 13.76 10.72 -22.09
C LEU A 20 12.38 10.04 -22.10
N SER A 21 12.37 8.72 -21.87
CA SER A 21 11.14 7.98 -21.61
C SER A 21 10.48 8.47 -20.31
N LYS A 22 9.21 8.09 -20.08
CA LYS A 22 8.51 8.44 -18.83
C LYS A 22 9.28 7.91 -17.60
N GLY A 23 9.76 6.67 -17.64
CA GLY A 23 10.54 6.08 -16.56
C GLY A 23 11.88 6.80 -16.33
N MET A 24 12.59 7.16 -17.39
CA MET A 24 13.84 7.94 -17.27
C MET A 24 13.59 9.34 -16.70
N LYS A 25 12.48 9.99 -17.04
CA LYS A 25 12.11 11.29 -16.46
C LYS A 25 11.82 11.15 -14.96
N MET A 26 11.15 10.08 -14.55
CA MET A 26 10.88 9.82 -13.13
C MET A 26 12.19 9.54 -12.37
N LYS A 27 13.06 8.66 -12.93
CA LYS A 27 14.40 8.43 -12.37
C LYS A 27 15.16 9.75 -12.20
N LEU A 28 15.17 10.60 -13.23
CA LEU A 28 15.83 11.91 -13.16
C LEU A 28 15.24 12.80 -12.07
N SER A 29 13.92 12.84 -11.92
CA SER A 29 13.25 13.62 -10.87
C SER A 29 13.68 13.18 -9.47
N ILE A 30 13.73 11.87 -9.23
CA ILE A 30 14.18 11.29 -7.96
C ILE A 30 15.68 11.57 -7.74
N ILE A 31 16.52 11.44 -8.78
CA ILE A 31 17.94 11.77 -8.71
C ILE A 31 18.14 13.23 -8.30
N CYS A 32 17.39 14.15 -8.92
CA CYS A 32 17.46 15.57 -8.56
C CYS A 32 17.11 15.77 -7.08
N ALA A 33 16.02 15.18 -6.60
CA ALA A 33 15.59 15.29 -5.21
C ALA A 33 16.65 14.76 -4.24
N LEU A 34 17.19 13.56 -4.49
CA LEU A 34 18.21 12.92 -3.65
C LEU A 34 19.56 13.66 -3.66
N SER A 35 19.89 14.34 -4.78
CA SER A 35 21.17 15.05 -4.91
C SER A 35 21.33 16.23 -3.95
N HIS A 36 20.23 16.72 -3.38
CA HIS A 36 20.21 17.77 -2.36
C HIS A 36 20.41 17.24 -0.94
N ARG A 37 20.59 15.93 -0.75
CA ARG A 37 20.71 15.27 0.56
C ARG A 37 19.57 15.63 1.52
N PRO A 38 18.31 15.45 1.10
CA PRO A 38 17.17 15.75 1.97
C PRO A 38 17.09 14.73 3.11
N GLN A 39 16.55 15.14 4.25
CA GLN A 39 16.12 14.21 5.30
C GLN A 39 14.71 13.67 5.04
N ILE A 40 13.89 14.45 4.34
CA ILE A 40 12.50 14.08 4.03
C ILE A 40 12.27 14.17 2.54
N LEU A 41 11.75 13.08 1.95
CA LEU A 41 11.24 13.05 0.57
C LEU A 41 9.71 13.07 0.60
N ILE A 42 9.12 13.97 -0.18
CA ILE A 42 7.66 14.01 -0.39
C ILE A 42 7.41 13.74 -1.88
N LEU A 43 6.70 12.65 -2.16
CA LEU A 43 6.53 12.11 -3.50
C LEU A 43 5.05 11.85 -3.78
N ASP A 44 4.58 12.37 -4.91
CA ASP A 44 3.21 12.17 -5.35
C ASP A 44 3.19 11.24 -6.56
N GLU A 45 2.54 10.06 -6.40
CA GLU A 45 2.36 9.04 -7.44
C GLU A 45 3.67 8.67 -8.19
N ALA A 46 4.81 8.62 -7.49
CA ALA A 46 6.15 8.50 -8.08
C ALA A 46 6.40 7.21 -8.89
N THR A 47 5.55 6.19 -8.74
CA THR A 47 5.69 4.90 -9.43
C THR A 47 4.60 4.67 -10.48
N THR A 48 3.62 5.56 -10.55
CA THR A 48 2.44 5.38 -11.39
C THR A 48 2.76 5.40 -12.88
N GLY A 49 2.28 4.36 -13.58
CA GLY A 49 2.45 4.21 -15.04
C GLY A 49 3.88 3.96 -15.48
N LEU A 50 4.74 3.47 -14.59
CA LEU A 50 6.04 2.92 -14.91
C LEU A 50 5.92 1.43 -15.23
N ASP A 51 6.85 0.91 -16.04
CA ASP A 51 6.99 -0.52 -16.20
C ASP A 51 7.49 -1.19 -14.89
N PRO A 52 7.24 -2.49 -14.70
CA PRO A 52 7.55 -3.17 -13.44
C PRO A 52 9.02 -3.10 -13.04
N VAL A 53 9.96 -3.11 -14.02
CA VAL A 53 11.40 -3.10 -13.73
C VAL A 53 11.83 -1.75 -13.21
N VAL A 54 11.49 -0.67 -13.91
CA VAL A 54 11.80 0.71 -13.48
C VAL A 54 11.15 1.03 -12.14
N ARG A 55 9.92 0.54 -11.91
CA ARG A 55 9.22 0.72 -10.64
C ARG A 55 9.95 0.02 -9.50
N ASP A 56 10.39 -1.20 -9.70
CA ASP A 56 11.13 -1.97 -8.69
C ASP A 56 12.45 -1.30 -8.32
N GLU A 57 13.20 -0.81 -9.31
CA GLU A 57 14.44 -0.03 -9.09
C GLU A 57 14.21 1.24 -8.26
N ILE A 58 13.10 1.94 -8.49
CA ILE A 58 12.74 3.14 -7.71
C ILE A 58 12.39 2.78 -6.26
N LEU A 59 11.65 1.70 -6.06
CA LEU A 59 11.31 1.23 -4.71
C LEU A 59 12.55 0.77 -3.94
N ASP A 60 13.54 0.18 -4.61
CA ASP A 60 14.82 -0.18 -4.00
C ASP A 60 15.61 1.06 -3.54
N ILE A 61 15.57 2.15 -4.34
CA ILE A 61 16.17 3.43 -3.92
C ILE A 61 15.47 3.99 -2.68
N PHE A 62 14.13 3.86 -2.59
CA PHE A 62 13.39 4.30 -1.41
C PHE A 62 13.81 3.49 -0.18
N LEU A 63 13.92 2.16 -0.31
CA LEU A 63 14.41 1.29 0.76
C LEU A 63 15.83 1.65 1.22
N GLU A 64 16.74 1.94 0.29
CA GLU A 64 18.08 2.38 0.64
C GLU A 64 18.08 3.74 1.34
N PHE A 65 17.27 4.68 0.87
CA PHE A 65 17.19 6.02 1.45
C PHE A 65 16.75 5.99 2.92
N ILE A 66 15.77 5.14 3.26
CA ILE A 66 15.26 4.99 4.64
C ILE A 66 16.11 4.09 5.53
N GLN A 67 17.25 3.55 5.05
CA GLN A 67 18.21 2.84 5.93
C GLN A 67 18.84 3.77 6.97
N ASP A 68 18.94 5.05 6.66
CA ASP A 68 19.36 6.07 7.61
C ASP A 68 18.15 6.47 8.46
N GLU A 69 18.23 6.30 9.77
CA GLU A 69 17.13 6.58 10.71
C GLU A 69 16.71 8.06 10.74
N GLU A 70 17.57 8.97 10.25
CA GLU A 70 17.25 10.39 10.11
C GLU A 70 16.45 10.69 8.84
N HIS A 71 16.28 9.73 7.94
CA HIS A 71 15.59 9.90 6.68
C HIS A 71 14.14 9.36 6.72
N SER A 72 13.25 10.05 6.04
CA SER A 72 11.84 9.66 5.94
C SER A 72 11.29 9.92 4.55
N ILE A 73 10.33 9.09 4.12
CA ILE A 73 9.60 9.26 2.87
C ILE A 73 8.11 9.34 3.15
N LEU A 74 7.47 10.38 2.67
CA LEU A 74 6.02 10.46 2.51
C LEU A 74 5.69 10.34 1.04
N PHE A 75 5.04 9.24 0.63
CA PHE A 75 4.64 9.07 -0.76
C PHE A 75 3.17 8.68 -0.89
N SER A 76 2.52 9.24 -1.90
CA SER A 76 1.18 8.82 -2.30
C SER A 76 1.27 7.73 -3.37
N THR A 77 0.40 6.74 -3.28
CA THR A 77 0.25 5.71 -4.31
C THR A 77 -1.12 5.05 -4.22
N HIS A 78 -1.65 4.58 -5.34
CA HIS A 78 -2.80 3.69 -5.38
C HIS A 78 -2.38 2.23 -5.64
N ILE A 79 -1.07 1.95 -5.68
CA ILE A 79 -0.51 0.64 -5.99
C ILE A 79 -0.14 -0.06 -4.68
N THR A 80 -0.98 -0.99 -4.25
CA THR A 80 -0.85 -1.66 -2.95
C THR A 80 0.42 -2.48 -2.80
N SER A 81 0.98 -3.01 -3.89
CA SER A 81 2.27 -3.71 -3.87
C SER A 81 3.46 -2.81 -3.52
N ASP A 82 3.39 -1.49 -3.83
CA ASP A 82 4.43 -0.55 -3.41
C ASP A 82 4.38 -0.35 -1.91
N ILE A 83 3.17 -0.18 -1.36
CA ILE A 83 2.94 -0.09 0.07
C ILE A 83 3.51 -1.32 0.78
N GLN A 84 3.21 -2.52 0.27
CA GLN A 84 3.72 -3.77 0.84
C GLN A 84 5.26 -3.83 0.85
N LYS A 85 5.92 -3.30 -0.20
CA LYS A 85 7.37 -3.36 -0.33
C LYS A 85 8.08 -2.35 0.58
N VAL A 86 7.61 -1.10 0.67
CA VAL A 86 8.43 -0.02 1.25
C VAL A 86 7.81 0.70 2.44
N ALA A 87 6.50 0.60 2.69
CA ALA A 87 5.87 1.38 3.75
C ALA A 87 6.02 0.72 5.11
N ASP A 88 6.17 1.54 6.16
CA ASP A 88 6.02 1.14 7.57
C ASP A 88 4.63 1.46 8.09
N TYR A 89 4.08 2.60 7.67
CA TYR A 89 2.76 3.09 8.03
C TYR A 89 1.92 3.33 6.78
N VAL A 90 0.62 3.12 6.89
CA VAL A 90 -0.34 3.31 5.81
C VAL A 90 -1.46 4.22 6.29
N ILE A 91 -1.70 5.28 5.53
CA ILE A 91 -2.82 6.21 5.74
C ILE A 91 -3.77 6.07 4.57
N LEU A 92 -5.01 5.65 4.83
CA LEU A 92 -6.05 5.62 3.80
C LEU A 92 -6.84 6.92 3.83
N ILE A 93 -6.83 7.62 2.69
CA ILE A 93 -7.63 8.83 2.48
C ILE A 93 -8.75 8.53 1.48
N HIS A 94 -9.98 8.87 1.85
CA HIS A 94 -11.13 8.74 0.96
C HIS A 94 -12.08 9.93 1.14
N ASN A 95 -12.53 10.54 0.04
CA ASN A 95 -13.41 11.72 0.04
C ASN A 95 -12.92 12.85 0.96
N GLY A 96 -11.61 13.11 0.96
CA GLY A 96 -10.98 14.18 1.75
C GLY A 96 -10.92 13.92 3.25
N LYS A 97 -11.13 12.68 3.70
CA LYS A 97 -11.04 12.26 5.10
C LYS A 97 -10.02 11.14 5.26
N ILE A 98 -9.29 11.17 6.37
CA ILE A 98 -8.50 10.02 6.81
C ILE A 98 -9.46 8.96 7.32
N ILE A 99 -9.41 7.78 6.74
CA ILE A 99 -10.24 6.62 7.11
C ILE A 99 -9.55 5.82 8.19
N PHE A 100 -8.25 5.54 8.02
CA PHE A 100 -7.40 4.94 9.03
C PHE A 100 -5.94 5.38 8.86
N GLU A 101 -5.17 5.22 9.94
CA GLU A 101 -3.72 5.32 10.00
C GLU A 101 -3.22 4.12 10.81
N GLU A 102 -2.49 3.21 10.15
CA GLU A 102 -2.10 1.92 10.73
C GLU A 102 -0.67 1.53 10.33
N LYS A 103 -0.02 0.72 11.15
CA LYS A 103 1.20 0.05 10.74
C LYS A 103 0.88 -0.96 9.65
N LYS A 104 1.73 -1.03 8.63
CA LYS A 104 1.59 -2.02 7.54
C LYS A 104 1.48 -3.45 8.07
N ASP A 105 2.30 -3.79 9.06
CA ASP A 105 2.32 -5.13 9.63
C ASP A 105 0.99 -5.47 10.34
N ASP A 106 0.36 -4.51 11.01
CA ASP A 106 -0.95 -4.71 11.63
C ASP A 106 -2.02 -4.98 10.57
N LEU A 107 -1.98 -4.27 9.43
CA LEU A 107 -2.88 -4.55 8.30
C LEU A 107 -2.68 -5.96 7.74
N ILE A 108 -1.44 -6.43 7.61
CA ILE A 108 -1.13 -7.74 7.03
C ILE A 108 -1.44 -8.89 8.00
N TYR A 109 -1.11 -8.73 9.28
CA TYR A 109 -1.16 -9.84 10.23
C TYR A 109 -2.45 -9.90 11.05
N ASN A 110 -3.10 -8.79 11.34
CA ASN A 110 -4.26 -8.75 12.20
C ASN A 110 -5.59 -8.85 11.43
N TYR A 111 -5.64 -8.25 10.23
CA TYR A 111 -6.88 -8.27 9.45
C TYR A 111 -7.13 -9.60 8.75
N GLY A 112 -8.41 -9.94 8.62
CA GLY A 112 -8.89 -11.10 7.90
C GLY A 112 -10.26 -10.87 7.30
N ILE A 113 -10.71 -11.83 6.50
CA ILE A 113 -12.05 -11.82 5.88
C ILE A 113 -12.78 -13.09 6.28
N ILE A 114 -13.88 -12.95 7.01
CA ILE A 114 -14.84 -14.03 7.23
C ILE A 114 -15.69 -14.17 5.96
N ARG A 115 -15.75 -15.40 5.42
CA ARG A 115 -16.68 -15.75 4.34
C ARG A 115 -17.69 -16.76 4.83
N CYS A 116 -18.97 -16.39 4.77
CA CYS A 116 -20.06 -17.25 5.21
C CYS A 116 -21.27 -17.15 4.28
N LYS A 117 -22.15 -18.15 4.34
CA LYS A 117 -23.45 -18.09 3.68
C LYS A 117 -24.34 -17.06 4.40
N LYS A 118 -25.33 -16.51 3.69
CA LYS A 118 -26.30 -15.58 4.32
C LYS A 118 -27.01 -16.19 5.54
N SER A 119 -27.28 -17.51 5.52
CA SER A 119 -27.89 -18.22 6.65
C SER A 119 -26.97 -18.33 7.87
N GLU A 120 -25.66 -18.28 7.67
CA GLU A 120 -24.64 -18.39 8.72
C GLU A 120 -24.25 -17.02 9.28
N PHE A 121 -24.51 -15.94 8.54
CA PHE A 121 -24.11 -14.58 8.91
C PHE A 121 -24.65 -14.15 10.29
N ASN A 122 -25.85 -14.60 10.67
CA ASN A 122 -26.43 -14.32 11.98
C ASN A 122 -25.61 -14.90 13.14
N THR A 123 -24.67 -15.81 12.89
CA THR A 123 -23.76 -16.35 13.92
C THR A 123 -22.53 -15.46 14.14
N VAL A 124 -22.26 -14.51 13.25
CA VAL A 124 -21.14 -13.57 13.36
C VAL A 124 -21.59 -12.36 14.17
N SER A 125 -20.91 -12.13 15.30
CA SER A 125 -21.23 -10.98 16.16
C SER A 125 -20.95 -9.66 15.43
N PRO A 126 -21.85 -8.67 15.51
CA PRO A 126 -21.58 -7.35 14.95
C PRO A 126 -20.32 -6.67 15.50
N ASP A 127 -19.88 -7.02 16.70
CA ASP A 127 -18.70 -6.44 17.33
C ASP A 127 -17.38 -7.00 16.79
N ASP A 128 -17.44 -8.14 16.09
CA ASP A 128 -16.25 -8.80 15.59
C ASP A 128 -15.84 -8.36 14.17
N TYR A 129 -16.66 -7.58 13.48
CA TYR A 129 -16.31 -7.11 12.13
C TYR A 129 -16.37 -5.58 12.01
N VAL A 130 -15.56 -5.05 11.12
CA VAL A 130 -15.48 -3.62 10.79
C VAL A 130 -16.61 -3.23 9.84
N CYS A 131 -16.74 -3.97 8.74
CA CYS A 131 -17.76 -3.79 7.72
C CYS A 131 -17.97 -5.09 6.95
N CYS A 132 -19.10 -5.20 6.26
CA CYS A 132 -19.43 -6.38 5.46
C CYS A 132 -19.83 -5.99 4.04
N ARG A 133 -19.61 -6.93 3.11
CA ARG A 133 -20.14 -6.89 1.74
C ARG A 133 -21.04 -8.09 1.53
N GLU A 134 -22.18 -7.83 0.96
CA GLU A 134 -23.14 -8.86 0.61
C GLU A 134 -23.07 -9.14 -0.89
N THR A 135 -22.94 -10.41 -1.24
CA THR A 135 -23.07 -10.90 -2.60
C THR A 135 -24.40 -11.65 -2.78
N ASN A 136 -24.70 -12.13 -3.97
CA ASN A 136 -25.94 -12.91 -4.19
C ASN A 136 -25.98 -14.20 -3.32
N LEU A 137 -24.82 -14.80 -3.03
CA LEU A 137 -24.71 -16.13 -2.41
C LEU A 137 -24.06 -16.12 -1.02
N SER A 138 -23.27 -15.10 -0.70
CA SER A 138 -22.44 -15.07 0.52
C SER A 138 -22.36 -13.67 1.11
N VAL A 139 -21.91 -13.62 2.37
CA VAL A 139 -21.50 -12.41 3.06
C VAL A 139 -20.02 -12.51 3.35
N GLU A 140 -19.29 -11.44 3.07
CA GLU A 140 -17.87 -11.27 3.39
C GLU A 140 -17.74 -10.15 4.39
N CYS A 141 -17.09 -10.40 5.54
CA CYS A 141 -16.90 -9.42 6.61
C CYS A 141 -15.42 -9.19 6.87
N LEU A 142 -14.99 -7.94 6.83
CA LEU A 142 -13.66 -7.55 7.25
C LEU A 142 -13.57 -7.57 8.78
N ILE A 143 -12.59 -8.26 9.32
CA ILE A 143 -12.33 -8.38 10.76
C ILE A 143 -10.96 -7.82 11.09
N HIS A 144 -10.83 -7.22 12.28
CA HIS A 144 -9.57 -6.63 12.77
C HIS A 144 -8.70 -7.64 13.56
N ASP A 145 -9.29 -8.65 14.21
CA ASP A 145 -8.55 -9.68 14.95
C ASP A 145 -8.80 -11.07 14.35
N LYS A 146 -8.03 -11.37 13.33
CA LYS A 146 -8.07 -12.68 12.64
C LYS A 146 -7.78 -13.85 13.58
N VAL A 147 -6.91 -13.67 14.56
CA VAL A 147 -6.52 -14.75 15.48
C VAL A 147 -7.65 -15.10 16.43
N ALA A 148 -8.28 -14.10 17.04
CA ALA A 148 -9.45 -14.30 17.90
C ALA A 148 -10.63 -14.88 17.11
N ALA A 149 -10.87 -14.35 15.92
CA ALA A 149 -11.96 -14.83 15.05
C ALA A 149 -11.78 -16.30 14.65
N LYS A 150 -10.58 -16.76 14.32
CA LYS A 150 -10.31 -18.18 14.01
C LYS A 150 -10.60 -19.12 15.20
N LYS A 151 -10.38 -18.65 16.42
CA LYS A 151 -10.73 -19.41 17.62
C LYS A 151 -12.23 -19.46 17.86
N ARG A 152 -12.92 -18.35 17.60
CA ARG A 152 -14.36 -18.19 17.86
C ARG A 152 -15.23 -18.84 16.80
N TYR A 153 -14.86 -18.71 15.53
CA TYR A 153 -15.63 -19.14 14.37
C TYR A 153 -15.00 -20.32 13.64
N GLN A 154 -14.82 -21.45 14.34
CA GLN A 154 -14.12 -22.64 13.82
C GLN A 154 -14.79 -23.27 12.59
N ASN A 155 -16.09 -23.02 12.39
CA ASN A 155 -16.87 -23.57 11.26
C ASN A 155 -16.93 -22.59 10.06
N LEU A 156 -16.37 -21.40 10.17
CA LEU A 156 -16.39 -20.40 9.10
C LEU A 156 -15.00 -20.31 8.44
N ILE A 157 -15.00 -19.94 7.16
CA ILE A 157 -13.76 -19.70 6.43
C ILE A 157 -13.27 -18.29 6.79
N ILE A 158 -12.02 -18.22 7.25
CA ILE A 158 -11.35 -16.95 7.58
C ILE A 158 -10.05 -16.89 6.81
N ASP A 159 -10.04 -16.05 5.77
CA ASP A 159 -8.90 -15.80 4.92
C ASP A 159 -8.07 -14.62 5.44
N ASN A 160 -6.83 -14.51 4.95
CA ASN A 160 -6.03 -13.31 5.14
C ASN A 160 -6.60 -12.19 4.28
N ALA A 161 -6.64 -10.98 4.81
CA ALA A 161 -6.96 -9.80 4.02
C ALA A 161 -5.68 -9.21 3.43
N SER A 162 -5.69 -8.87 2.13
CA SER A 162 -4.65 -8.02 1.54
C SER A 162 -4.91 -6.55 1.88
N ILE A 163 -3.89 -5.69 1.75
CA ILE A 163 -4.08 -4.24 1.91
C ILE A 163 -5.14 -3.73 0.91
N GLU A 164 -5.16 -4.26 -0.31
CA GLU A 164 -6.18 -3.92 -1.30
C GLU A 164 -7.59 -4.31 -0.84
N ASP A 165 -7.76 -5.51 -0.30
CA ASP A 165 -9.05 -5.94 0.26
C ASP A 165 -9.51 -5.00 1.37
N ILE A 166 -8.62 -4.68 2.32
CA ILE A 166 -8.92 -3.78 3.43
C ILE A 166 -9.40 -2.42 2.90
N MET A 167 -8.63 -1.81 1.99
CA MET A 167 -9.02 -0.54 1.35
C MET A 167 -10.39 -0.62 0.67
N LEU A 168 -10.62 -1.68 -0.10
CA LEU A 168 -11.89 -1.89 -0.79
C LEU A 168 -13.06 -2.09 0.18
N PHE A 169 -12.84 -2.76 1.30
CA PHE A 169 -13.87 -2.93 2.33
C PHE A 169 -14.24 -1.59 2.96
N TYR A 170 -13.28 -0.75 3.30
CA TYR A 170 -13.55 0.58 3.87
C TYR A 170 -14.23 1.53 2.87
N ILE A 171 -13.93 1.41 1.57
CA ILE A 171 -14.49 2.31 0.54
C ILE A 171 -15.86 1.84 0.04
N LYS A 172 -16.07 0.52 -0.11
CA LYS A 172 -17.25 -0.07 -0.75
C LYS A 172 -18.08 -0.95 0.19
N GLY A 173 -17.57 -1.25 1.38
CA GLY A 173 -18.30 -2.03 2.37
C GLY A 173 -19.47 -1.24 2.94
N GLY A 174 -20.58 -1.91 3.25
CA GLY A 174 -21.64 -1.33 4.04
C GLY A 174 -21.11 -1.09 5.46
N VAL A 175 -21.23 0.14 5.95
CA VAL A 175 -20.93 0.48 7.35
C VAL A 175 -21.97 -0.24 8.24
N LYS A 176 -21.53 -0.65 9.44
CA LYS A 176 -22.46 -1.08 10.52
C LYS A 176 -23.63 -0.15 10.66
#